data_3c27e4b6a367ec6eec0c1dc940f449af
#
_entry.id   3c27e4b6a367ec6eec0c1dc940f449af
#
_cell.length_a   1.000
_cell.length_b   1.000
_cell.length_c   1.000
_cell.angle_alpha   90.00
_cell.angle_beta   90.00
_cell.angle_gamma   90.00
#
_symmetry.space_group_name_H-M   'P 1'
#
loop_
_entity.id
_entity.type
_entity.pdbx_description
1 polymer ?
#
loop_
_entity_poly.entity_id
_entity_poly.type
_entity_poly.pdbx_seq_one_letter_code
_entity_poly.pdbx_strand_id
1 'polypeptide(L)'
;MKVLLIDDHPLVLTALQSVIGNISSDIQVAGVASAAEARKAMASDPDRDLVLLDLALGDADGFELLAELRNAYPAVPVVVVSASERASDVIRAIDLGAMGFVPKSTSHAELHEALRMVMSGSMYVPPSMLGLDFARVRRDMQAEAEAGAAFAAGGVPLGAAAQAEPHQKVPSMQDLGLTPRQAEVLGLLLQGLPNKLIARQLNLSVETVKDHVAAVLRALNVSSRTQAVLAVSQMTQGQGGFFPRRPPTAA
;
A
#
# COMPACT_ATOMS: atom_id res chain seq x y z
N MET A 1 4.67 -14.51 -12.44
CA MET A 1 4.57 -13.36 -11.54
C MET A 1 5.91 -12.63 -11.54
N LYS A 2 5.91 -11.29 -11.67
CA LYS A 2 7.12 -10.46 -11.74
C LYS A 2 7.30 -9.68 -10.45
N VAL A 3 8.39 -9.91 -9.73
CA VAL A 3 8.72 -9.23 -8.47
C VAL A 3 9.97 -8.36 -8.68
N LEU A 4 9.93 -7.14 -8.18
CA LEU A 4 11.09 -6.26 -8.11
C LEU A 4 11.54 -6.14 -6.64
N LEU A 5 12.82 -6.44 -6.38
CA LEU A 5 13.47 -6.23 -5.09
C LEU A 5 14.36 -5.00 -5.17
N ILE A 6 14.26 -4.12 -4.18
CA ILE A 6 15.03 -2.88 -4.08
C ILE A 6 15.72 -2.90 -2.72
N ASP A 7 17.02 -3.15 -2.69
CA ASP A 7 17.82 -3.23 -1.47
C ASP A 7 19.31 -3.03 -1.83
N ASP A 8 20.01 -2.16 -1.18
CA ASP A 8 21.44 -1.87 -1.45
C ASP A 8 22.40 -2.89 -0.83
N HIS A 9 21.86 -3.88 -0.10
CA HIS A 9 22.64 -4.97 0.50
C HIS A 9 22.61 -6.23 -0.39
N PRO A 10 23.72 -6.61 -1.07
CA PRO A 10 23.73 -7.74 -2.00
C PRO A 10 23.33 -9.09 -1.37
N LEU A 11 23.71 -9.30 -0.10
CA LEU A 11 23.35 -10.52 0.63
C LEU A 11 21.85 -10.61 0.88
N VAL A 12 21.19 -9.48 1.20
CA VAL A 12 19.74 -9.44 1.41
C VAL A 12 19.02 -9.69 0.08
N LEU A 13 19.45 -9.07 -1.01
CA LEU A 13 18.92 -9.34 -2.35
C LEU A 13 18.99 -10.84 -2.68
N THR A 14 20.15 -11.46 -2.50
CA THR A 14 20.33 -12.90 -2.78
C THR A 14 19.43 -13.77 -1.90
N ALA A 15 19.34 -13.46 -0.61
CA ALA A 15 18.50 -14.21 0.33
C ALA A 15 17.01 -14.08 -0.04
N LEU A 16 16.52 -12.87 -0.28
CA LEU A 16 15.13 -12.62 -0.66
C LEU A 16 14.79 -13.26 -2.02
N GLN A 17 15.68 -13.20 -3.01
CA GLN A 17 15.51 -13.88 -4.30
C GLN A 17 15.33 -15.39 -4.11
N SER A 18 16.15 -16.00 -3.26
CA SER A 18 16.06 -17.42 -2.96
C SER A 18 14.73 -17.78 -2.27
N VAL A 19 14.34 -17.02 -1.25
CA VAL A 19 13.08 -17.26 -0.52
C VAL A 19 11.87 -17.13 -1.45
N ILE A 20 11.83 -16.09 -2.26
CA ILE A 20 10.71 -15.81 -3.17
C ILE A 20 10.66 -16.84 -4.31
N GLY A 21 11.82 -17.20 -4.88
CA GLY A 21 11.91 -18.22 -5.91
C GLY A 21 11.43 -19.58 -5.46
N ASN A 22 11.56 -19.89 -4.17
CA ASN A 22 11.06 -21.13 -3.58
C ASN A 22 9.53 -21.16 -3.35
N ILE A 23 8.85 -20.00 -3.43
CA ILE A 23 7.38 -19.94 -3.31
C ILE A 23 6.70 -20.59 -4.53
N SER A 24 7.20 -20.31 -5.72
CA SER A 24 6.71 -20.88 -6.99
C SER A 24 7.73 -20.69 -8.11
N SER A 25 7.90 -21.69 -8.94
CA SER A 25 8.75 -21.65 -10.15
C SER A 25 8.33 -20.61 -11.18
N ASP A 26 7.09 -20.11 -11.11
CA ASP A 26 6.56 -19.11 -12.03
C ASP A 26 6.89 -17.67 -11.62
N ILE A 27 7.63 -17.47 -10.52
CA ILE A 27 8.00 -16.15 -10.03
C ILE A 27 9.34 -15.73 -10.65
N GLN A 28 9.31 -14.63 -11.38
CA GLN A 28 10.51 -13.95 -11.89
C GLN A 28 10.88 -12.84 -10.92
N VAL A 29 12.07 -12.90 -10.36
CA VAL A 29 12.56 -11.92 -9.41
C VAL A 29 13.72 -11.13 -10.03
N ALA A 30 13.56 -9.81 -10.09
CA ALA A 30 14.62 -8.89 -10.46
C ALA A 30 15.07 -8.12 -9.21
N GLY A 31 16.38 -8.02 -8.98
CA GLY A 31 16.97 -7.25 -7.88
C GLY A 31 17.67 -6.02 -8.42
N VAL A 32 17.54 -4.89 -7.71
CA VAL A 32 18.25 -3.62 -7.97
C VAL A 32 18.79 -3.06 -6.66
N ALA A 33 19.93 -2.38 -6.72
CA ALA A 33 20.68 -1.96 -5.55
C ALA A 33 20.52 -0.47 -5.21
N SER A 34 19.69 0.26 -5.93
CA SER A 34 19.53 1.71 -5.71
C SER A 34 18.15 2.20 -6.14
N ALA A 35 17.75 3.35 -5.62
CA ALA A 35 16.52 4.04 -6.04
C ALA A 35 16.58 4.45 -7.52
N ALA A 36 17.75 4.85 -8.01
CA ALA A 36 17.95 5.20 -9.42
C ALA A 36 17.70 4.00 -10.33
N GLU A 37 18.21 2.82 -9.98
CA GLU A 37 17.98 1.58 -10.71
C GLU A 37 16.52 1.14 -10.61
N ALA A 38 15.88 1.32 -9.45
CA ALA A 38 14.47 1.01 -9.24
C ALA A 38 13.57 1.84 -10.17
N ARG A 39 13.79 3.15 -10.27
CA ARG A 39 13.07 4.04 -11.19
C ARG A 39 13.22 3.58 -12.64
N LYS A 40 14.45 3.23 -13.05
CA LYS A 40 14.72 2.72 -14.40
C LYS A 40 14.05 1.38 -14.65
N ALA A 41 14.09 0.44 -13.69
CA ALA A 41 13.47 -0.87 -13.81
C ALA A 41 11.94 -0.78 -13.90
N MET A 42 11.32 0.11 -13.13
CA MET A 42 9.87 0.34 -13.19
C MET A 42 9.45 1.06 -14.48
N ALA A 43 10.24 1.99 -14.98
CA ALA A 43 9.96 2.67 -16.25
C ALA A 43 10.08 1.73 -17.46
N SER A 44 11.03 0.78 -17.43
CA SER A 44 11.24 -0.19 -18.53
C SER A 44 10.24 -1.35 -18.51
N ASP A 45 9.75 -1.76 -17.34
CA ASP A 45 8.76 -2.83 -17.17
C ASP A 45 7.81 -2.46 -16.04
N PRO A 46 6.77 -1.65 -16.29
CA PRO A 46 5.80 -1.23 -15.30
C PRO A 46 4.85 -2.37 -14.89
N ASP A 47 4.85 -3.49 -15.62
CA ASP A 47 3.98 -4.64 -15.39
C ASP A 47 4.52 -5.56 -14.27
N ARG A 48 4.88 -4.96 -13.14
CA ARG A 48 5.25 -5.70 -11.93
C ARG A 48 4.00 -6.13 -11.16
N ASP A 49 4.08 -7.30 -10.57
CA ASP A 49 3.03 -7.83 -9.67
C ASP A 49 3.26 -7.47 -8.21
N LEU A 50 4.53 -7.17 -7.84
CA LEU A 50 4.92 -6.83 -6.48
C LEU A 50 6.27 -6.10 -6.49
N VAL A 51 6.42 -5.11 -5.62
CA VAL A 51 7.69 -4.47 -5.29
C VAL A 51 8.00 -4.73 -3.81
N LEU A 52 9.22 -5.18 -3.50
CA LEU A 52 9.77 -5.22 -2.15
C LEU A 52 10.80 -4.12 -2.04
N LEU A 53 10.64 -3.23 -1.08
CA LEU A 53 11.40 -2.01 -0.94
C LEU A 53 12.09 -1.94 0.42
N ASP A 54 13.41 -1.85 0.43
CA ASP A 54 14.14 -1.40 1.62
C ASP A 54 14.01 0.12 1.80
N LEU A 55 13.88 0.54 3.06
CA LEU A 55 13.84 1.96 3.40
C LEU A 55 15.22 2.59 3.53
N ALA A 56 16.26 1.79 3.82
CA ALA A 56 17.62 2.25 4.05
C ALA A 56 18.46 2.10 2.76
N LEU A 57 18.16 2.90 1.75
CA LEU A 57 18.93 2.95 0.50
C LEU A 57 20.03 4.01 0.60
N GLY A 58 21.22 3.70 0.05
CA GLY A 58 22.37 4.62 0.10
C GLY A 58 22.23 5.87 -0.76
N ASP A 59 21.33 5.87 -1.75
CA ASP A 59 21.16 6.94 -2.75
C ASP A 59 19.86 7.76 -2.60
N ALA A 60 18.92 7.35 -1.74
CA ALA A 60 17.65 8.07 -1.54
C ALA A 60 16.96 7.69 -0.22
N ASP A 61 16.04 8.53 0.25
CA ASP A 61 15.09 8.17 1.31
C ASP A 61 14.07 7.15 0.78
N GLY A 62 14.00 5.98 1.42
CA GLY A 62 13.09 4.91 0.99
C GLY A 62 11.62 5.26 1.13
N PHE A 63 11.25 6.15 2.05
CA PHE A 63 9.87 6.64 2.15
C PHE A 63 9.50 7.58 1.00
N GLU A 64 10.45 8.40 0.52
CA GLU A 64 10.25 9.22 -0.68
C GLU A 64 10.07 8.34 -1.91
N LEU A 65 10.93 7.32 -2.07
CA LEU A 65 10.80 6.35 -3.15
C LEU A 65 9.47 5.58 -3.07
N LEU A 66 9.03 5.18 -1.87
CA LEU A 66 7.71 4.58 -1.67
C LEU A 66 6.59 5.48 -2.19
N ALA A 67 6.60 6.75 -1.79
CA ALA A 67 5.60 7.72 -2.23
C ALA A 67 5.61 7.92 -3.77
N GLU A 68 6.80 8.02 -4.38
CA GLU A 68 6.96 8.09 -5.84
C GLU A 68 6.37 6.86 -6.54
N LEU A 69 6.72 5.66 -6.08
CA LEU A 69 6.22 4.41 -6.66
C LEU A 69 4.70 4.28 -6.52
N ARG A 70 4.14 4.69 -5.37
CA ARG A 70 2.69 4.66 -5.14
C ARG A 70 1.93 5.63 -6.04
N ASN A 71 2.51 6.82 -6.29
CA ASN A 71 1.91 7.82 -7.18
C ASN A 71 2.01 7.41 -8.65
N ALA A 72 3.18 6.92 -9.08
CA ALA A 72 3.42 6.56 -10.47
C ALA A 72 2.75 5.21 -10.85
N TYR A 73 2.74 4.24 -9.93
CA TYR A 73 2.26 2.87 -10.17
C TYR A 73 1.24 2.42 -9.11
N PRO A 74 0.10 3.10 -8.95
CA PRO A 74 -0.83 2.88 -7.85
C PRO A 74 -1.44 1.46 -7.81
N ALA A 75 -1.47 0.75 -8.93
CA ALA A 75 -1.99 -0.62 -9.01
C ALA A 75 -0.95 -1.69 -8.62
N VAL A 76 0.33 -1.34 -8.51
CA VAL A 76 1.40 -2.28 -8.13
C VAL A 76 1.54 -2.27 -6.62
N PRO A 77 1.32 -3.39 -5.90
CA PRO A 77 1.52 -3.44 -4.46
C PRO A 77 3.00 -3.25 -4.12
N VAL A 78 3.26 -2.45 -3.08
CA VAL A 78 4.61 -2.27 -2.52
C VAL A 78 4.61 -2.78 -1.09
N VAL A 79 5.55 -3.64 -0.75
CA VAL A 79 5.84 -4.12 0.61
C VAL A 79 7.17 -3.55 1.03
N VAL A 80 7.20 -2.93 2.18
CA VAL A 80 8.45 -2.47 2.81
C VAL A 80 9.12 -3.64 3.50
N VAL A 81 10.44 -3.81 3.27
CA VAL A 81 11.29 -4.77 3.98
C VAL A 81 12.42 -3.96 4.64
N SER A 82 12.40 -3.82 5.96
CA SER A 82 13.28 -2.87 6.64
C SER A 82 13.95 -3.47 7.87
N ALA A 83 15.14 -2.98 8.20
CA ALA A 83 15.81 -3.27 9.47
C ALA A 83 15.14 -2.57 10.66
N SER A 84 14.31 -1.55 10.42
CA SER A 84 13.55 -0.86 11.46
C SER A 84 12.36 -1.71 11.92
N GLU A 85 12.15 -1.73 13.24
CA GLU A 85 10.98 -2.34 13.90
C GLU A 85 10.12 -1.27 14.62
N ARG A 86 10.37 0.01 14.36
CA ARG A 86 9.66 1.10 15.01
C ARG A 86 8.23 1.21 14.50
N ALA A 87 7.28 1.33 15.42
CA ALA A 87 5.87 1.51 15.09
C ALA A 87 5.62 2.75 14.20
N SER A 88 6.38 3.83 14.41
CA SER A 88 6.35 5.04 13.58
C SER A 88 6.65 4.75 12.10
N ASP A 89 7.66 3.92 11.82
CA ASP A 89 8.05 3.60 10.45
C ASP A 89 7.01 2.70 9.77
N VAL A 90 6.44 1.76 10.53
CA VAL A 90 5.35 0.91 10.04
C VAL A 90 4.13 1.75 9.67
N ILE A 91 3.71 2.64 10.58
CA ILE A 91 2.55 3.53 10.35
C ILE A 91 2.83 4.44 9.16
N ARG A 92 3.98 5.08 9.10
CA ARG A 92 4.38 5.95 7.99
C ARG A 92 4.35 5.20 6.64
N ALA A 93 4.88 3.98 6.60
CA ALA A 93 4.86 3.17 5.38
C ALA A 93 3.43 2.85 4.93
N ILE A 94 2.56 2.45 5.84
CA ILE A 94 1.15 2.14 5.54
C ILE A 94 0.40 3.40 5.10
N ASP A 95 0.62 4.54 5.76
CA ASP A 95 0.00 5.83 5.40
C ASP A 95 0.44 6.30 4.01
N LEU A 96 1.68 6.05 3.61
CA LEU A 96 2.18 6.28 2.25
C LEU A 96 1.69 5.23 1.23
N GLY A 97 0.91 4.24 1.67
CA GLY A 97 0.25 3.29 0.78
C GLY A 97 0.99 1.98 0.58
N ALA A 98 1.96 1.63 1.43
CA ALA A 98 2.51 0.29 1.44
C ALA A 98 1.41 -0.74 1.75
N MET A 99 1.48 -1.90 1.11
CA MET A 99 0.55 -3.00 1.32
C MET A 99 1.03 -3.96 2.42
N GLY A 100 2.23 -3.74 2.92
CA GLY A 100 2.77 -4.47 4.06
C GLY A 100 4.10 -3.90 4.50
N PHE A 101 4.47 -4.28 5.73
CA PHE A 101 5.76 -3.99 6.33
C PHE A 101 6.32 -5.26 6.94
N VAL A 102 7.51 -5.66 6.54
CA VAL A 102 8.21 -6.86 7.01
C VAL A 102 9.56 -6.45 7.58
N PRO A 103 9.82 -6.68 8.88
CA PRO A 103 11.16 -6.51 9.44
C PRO A 103 12.17 -7.47 8.78
N LYS A 104 13.40 -7.02 8.54
CA LYS A 104 14.49 -7.88 8.03
C LYS A 104 14.89 -8.99 9.02
N SER A 105 14.55 -8.83 10.31
CA SER A 105 14.72 -9.84 11.37
C SER A 105 13.69 -10.98 11.30
N THR A 106 12.65 -10.83 10.49
CA THR A 106 11.57 -11.80 10.34
C THR A 106 12.12 -13.15 9.82
N SER A 107 11.63 -14.24 10.37
CA SER A 107 12.00 -15.58 9.92
C SER A 107 11.57 -15.85 8.47
N HIS A 108 12.25 -16.78 7.78
CA HIS A 108 11.89 -17.17 6.41
C HIS A 108 10.43 -17.65 6.30
N ALA A 109 9.91 -18.36 7.30
CA ALA A 109 8.54 -18.84 7.31
C ALA A 109 7.52 -17.70 7.40
N GLU A 110 7.78 -16.73 8.26
CA GLU A 110 6.93 -15.54 8.41
C GLU A 110 7.01 -14.63 7.18
N LEU A 111 8.21 -14.45 6.59
CA LEU A 111 8.36 -13.71 5.34
C LEU A 111 7.55 -14.36 4.22
N HIS A 112 7.61 -15.70 4.11
CA HIS A 112 6.83 -16.44 3.13
C HIS A 112 5.32 -16.22 3.31
N GLU A 113 4.84 -16.26 4.56
CA GLU A 113 3.42 -16.02 4.87
C GLU A 113 3.02 -14.57 4.59
N ALA A 114 3.85 -13.59 4.96
CA ALA A 114 3.64 -12.19 4.65
C ALA A 114 3.48 -11.95 3.14
N LEU A 115 4.36 -12.53 2.34
CA LEU A 115 4.30 -12.43 0.88
C LEU A 115 3.05 -13.13 0.32
N ARG A 116 2.68 -14.30 0.84
CA ARG A 116 1.43 -14.96 0.45
C ARG A 116 0.21 -14.11 0.73
N MET A 117 0.12 -13.48 1.91
CA MET A 117 -0.97 -12.57 2.28
C MET A 117 -1.05 -11.40 1.30
N VAL A 118 0.07 -10.73 1.02
CA VAL A 118 0.08 -9.60 0.09
C VAL A 118 -0.28 -10.04 -1.33
N MET A 119 0.23 -11.17 -1.79
CA MET A 119 -0.10 -11.73 -3.10
C MET A 119 -1.57 -12.14 -3.23
N SER A 120 -2.23 -12.50 -2.12
CA SER A 120 -3.68 -12.73 -2.09
C SER A 120 -4.51 -11.45 -2.01
N GLY A 121 -3.85 -10.27 -1.95
CA GLY A 121 -4.52 -8.97 -1.86
C GLY A 121 -4.74 -8.47 -0.44
N SER A 122 -4.28 -9.20 0.57
CA SER A 122 -4.35 -8.82 1.98
C SER A 122 -3.19 -7.92 2.38
N MET A 123 -3.38 -7.11 3.42
CA MET A 123 -2.31 -6.33 4.01
C MET A 123 -1.57 -7.16 5.07
N TYR A 124 -0.26 -6.96 5.15
CA TYR A 124 0.57 -7.56 6.21
C TYR A 124 1.19 -6.50 7.10
N VAL A 125 1.02 -6.65 8.41
CA VAL A 125 1.72 -5.89 9.45
C VAL A 125 2.36 -6.86 10.42
N PRO A 126 3.55 -6.54 10.98
CA PRO A 126 4.20 -7.43 11.95
C PRO A 126 3.28 -7.74 13.13
N PRO A 127 3.26 -8.98 13.65
CA PRO A 127 2.43 -9.33 14.81
C PRO A 127 2.67 -8.45 16.05
N SER A 128 3.89 -7.95 16.23
CA SER A 128 4.25 -7.01 17.30
C SER A 128 3.48 -5.69 17.23
N MET A 129 2.91 -5.35 16.08
CA MET A 129 2.09 -4.16 15.87
C MET A 129 0.59 -4.42 16.09
N LEU A 130 0.17 -5.68 16.20
CA LEU A 130 -1.21 -6.04 16.47
C LEU A 130 -1.55 -5.67 17.92
N GLY A 131 -2.57 -4.83 18.09
CA GLY A 131 -2.99 -4.33 19.40
C GLY A 131 -2.46 -2.95 19.77
N LEU A 132 -1.59 -2.33 18.93
CA LEU A 132 -1.24 -0.93 19.11
C LEU A 132 -2.41 -0.02 18.69
N ASP A 133 -2.63 1.02 19.48
CA ASP A 133 -3.53 2.11 19.09
C ASP A 133 -2.80 3.01 18.05
N PHE A 134 -2.95 2.67 16.77
CA PHE A 134 -2.36 3.43 15.68
C PHE A 134 -2.79 4.91 15.67
N ALA A 135 -4.01 5.22 16.15
CA ALA A 135 -4.47 6.60 16.24
C ALA A 135 -3.69 7.37 17.32
N ARG A 136 -3.32 6.71 18.41
CA ARG A 136 -2.48 7.30 19.45
C ARG A 136 -1.06 7.51 18.96
N VAL A 137 -0.43 6.49 18.38
CA VAL A 137 0.95 6.60 17.85
C VAL A 137 1.04 7.69 16.78
N ARG A 138 0.03 7.80 15.90
CA ARG A 138 -0.02 8.85 14.88
C ARG A 138 -0.13 10.25 15.48
N ARG A 139 -0.91 10.44 16.55
CA ARG A 139 -0.99 11.72 17.30
C ARG A 139 0.33 12.08 17.95
N ASP A 140 0.99 11.10 18.58
CA ASP A 140 2.28 11.31 19.22
C ASP A 140 3.35 11.73 18.20
N MET A 141 3.39 11.09 17.02
CA MET A 141 4.26 11.46 15.89
C MET A 141 3.98 12.89 15.37
N GLN A 142 2.72 13.29 15.27
CA GLN A 142 2.35 14.65 14.85
C GLN A 142 2.80 15.69 15.87
N ALA A 143 2.59 15.41 17.15
CA ALA A 143 3.02 16.29 18.23
C ALA A 143 4.56 16.47 18.26
N GLU A 144 5.33 15.39 18.02
CA GLU A 144 6.78 15.45 17.90
C GLU A 144 7.24 16.27 16.68
N ALA A 145 6.58 16.10 15.54
CA ALA A 145 6.87 16.86 14.32
C ALA A 145 6.57 18.36 14.49
N GLU A 146 5.45 18.71 15.14
CA GLU A 146 5.09 20.09 15.44
C GLU A 146 6.05 20.72 16.45
N ALA A 147 6.46 19.97 17.50
CA ALA A 147 7.45 20.44 18.47
C ALA A 147 8.82 20.65 17.83
N GLY A 148 9.25 19.77 16.93
CA GLY A 148 10.49 19.90 16.16
C GLY A 148 10.46 21.10 15.22
N ALA A 149 9.35 21.34 14.53
CA ALA A 149 9.16 22.49 13.64
C ALA A 149 9.14 23.82 14.43
N ALA A 150 8.50 23.86 15.60
CA ALA A 150 8.46 25.02 16.47
C ALA A 150 9.85 25.36 17.02
N PHE A 151 10.67 24.35 17.35
CA PHE A 151 12.06 24.56 17.81
C PHE A 151 12.96 25.08 16.69
N ALA A 152 12.76 24.63 15.45
CA ALA A 152 13.53 25.09 14.30
C ALA A 152 13.15 26.52 13.86
N ALA A 153 11.92 26.96 14.12
CA ALA A 153 11.42 28.29 13.73
C ALA A 153 11.65 29.39 14.78
N GLY A 154 12.18 29.08 15.97
CA GLY A 154 12.52 30.07 17.00
C GLY A 154 11.33 30.90 17.53
N GLY A 155 10.10 30.44 17.37
CA GLY A 155 8.87 31.15 17.72
C GLY A 155 8.12 30.55 18.90
N VAL A 156 7.71 31.42 19.84
CA VAL A 156 6.83 31.09 20.96
C VAL A 156 5.45 30.72 20.42
N PRO A 157 4.82 29.62 20.83
CA PRO A 157 3.49 29.25 20.32
C PRO A 157 2.43 30.21 20.82
N LEU A 158 1.96 31.09 19.96
CA LEU A 158 0.71 31.81 20.20
C LEU A 158 -0.42 30.84 19.84
N GLY A 159 -1.27 30.52 20.82
CA GLY A 159 -2.37 29.58 20.64
C GLY A 159 -3.28 29.94 19.47
N ALA A 160 -3.18 29.17 18.40
CA ALA A 160 -4.14 29.18 17.32
C ALA A 160 -5.20 28.13 17.61
N ALA A 161 -6.39 28.60 17.94
CA ALA A 161 -7.59 27.78 17.95
C ALA A 161 -7.72 27.09 16.59
N ALA A 162 -7.73 25.77 16.58
CA ALA A 162 -8.04 24.97 15.42
C ALA A 162 -9.44 25.36 14.92
N GLN A 163 -9.49 26.15 13.87
CA GLN A 163 -10.72 26.34 13.12
C GLN A 163 -10.97 25.03 12.37
N ALA A 164 -12.03 24.36 12.77
CA ALA A 164 -12.57 23.22 12.04
C ALA A 164 -12.85 23.68 10.61
N GLU A 165 -12.10 23.13 9.66
CA GLU A 165 -12.38 23.29 8.23
C GLU A 165 -13.82 22.86 7.95
N PRO A 166 -14.56 23.58 7.09
CA PRO A 166 -15.94 23.25 6.80
C PRO A 166 -16.00 21.86 6.17
N HIS A 167 -16.91 21.04 6.66
CA HIS A 167 -17.23 19.69 6.20
C HIS A 167 -17.14 19.58 4.66
N GLN A 168 -16.05 19.03 4.16
CA GLN A 168 -16.02 18.52 2.80
C GLN A 168 -17.09 17.43 2.75
N LYS A 169 -18.13 17.63 1.97
CA LYS A 169 -19.13 16.61 1.68
C LYS A 169 -18.38 15.37 1.20
N VAL A 170 -18.45 14.29 1.94
CA VAL A 170 -17.92 13.00 1.51
C VAL A 170 -18.65 12.66 0.20
N PRO A 171 -17.95 12.56 -0.95
CA PRO A 171 -18.60 12.29 -2.23
C PRO A 171 -19.36 10.96 -2.13
N SER A 172 -20.56 10.90 -2.68
CA SER A 172 -21.30 9.63 -2.78
C SER A 172 -20.63 8.73 -3.82
N MET A 173 -20.88 7.42 -3.73
CA MET A 173 -20.35 6.47 -4.73
C MET A 173 -20.79 6.83 -6.17
N GLN A 174 -21.92 7.54 -6.32
CA GLN A 174 -22.43 8.01 -7.62
C GLN A 174 -21.66 9.24 -8.13
N ASP A 175 -21.08 10.04 -7.23
CA ASP A 175 -20.34 11.25 -7.57
C ASP A 175 -18.89 10.96 -8.00
N LEU A 176 -18.42 9.71 -7.87
CA LEU A 176 -17.05 9.31 -8.22
C LEU A 176 -16.77 9.31 -9.73
N GLY A 177 -17.79 9.45 -10.56
CA GLY A 177 -17.64 9.46 -12.03
C GLY A 177 -17.03 8.18 -12.62
N LEU A 178 -17.13 7.06 -11.90
CA LEU A 178 -16.60 5.77 -12.36
C LEU A 178 -17.44 5.22 -13.51
N THR A 179 -16.76 4.70 -14.52
CA THR A 179 -17.45 3.92 -15.57
C THR A 179 -18.01 2.63 -14.96
N PRO A 180 -19.04 1.97 -15.60
CA PRO A 180 -19.58 0.70 -15.10
C PRO A 180 -18.49 -0.36 -14.87
N ARG A 181 -17.47 -0.40 -15.74
CA ARG A 181 -16.37 -1.36 -15.64
C ARG A 181 -15.43 -1.05 -14.46
N GLN A 182 -15.18 0.23 -14.20
CA GLN A 182 -14.41 0.65 -13.04
C GLN A 182 -15.17 0.37 -11.72
N ALA A 183 -16.47 0.52 -11.71
CA ALA A 183 -17.30 0.16 -10.55
C ALA A 183 -17.27 -1.36 -10.26
N GLU A 184 -17.30 -2.21 -11.29
CA GLU A 184 -17.13 -3.66 -11.13
C GLU A 184 -15.75 -3.99 -10.55
N VAL A 185 -14.69 -3.38 -11.09
CA VAL A 185 -13.31 -3.56 -10.57
C VAL A 185 -13.22 -3.08 -9.13
N LEU A 186 -13.80 -1.93 -8.76
CA LEU A 186 -13.86 -1.45 -7.38
C LEU A 186 -14.54 -2.46 -6.47
N GLY A 187 -15.70 -3.01 -6.86
CA GLY A 187 -16.42 -4.01 -6.07
C GLY A 187 -15.57 -5.24 -5.76
N LEU A 188 -14.80 -5.73 -6.72
CA LEU A 188 -13.89 -6.87 -6.54
C LEU A 188 -12.64 -6.51 -5.74
N LEU A 189 -12.15 -5.29 -5.92
CA LEU A 189 -11.04 -4.73 -5.15
C LEU A 189 -11.39 -4.65 -3.66
N LEU A 190 -12.60 -4.20 -3.32
CA LEU A 190 -13.09 -4.12 -1.94
C LEU A 190 -13.28 -5.50 -1.29
N GLN A 191 -13.51 -6.54 -2.09
CA GLN A 191 -13.53 -7.94 -1.62
C GLN A 191 -12.13 -8.52 -1.37
N GLY A 192 -11.06 -7.74 -1.57
CA GLY A 192 -9.68 -8.18 -1.37
C GLY A 192 -9.09 -8.95 -2.56
N LEU A 193 -9.78 -9.09 -3.70
CA LEU A 193 -9.31 -9.91 -4.83
C LEU A 193 -8.08 -9.29 -5.51
N PRO A 194 -6.95 -10.00 -5.67
CA PRO A 194 -5.79 -9.50 -6.39
C PRO A 194 -6.09 -9.29 -7.88
N ASN A 195 -5.31 -8.41 -8.53
CA ASN A 195 -5.54 -8.02 -9.94
C ASN A 195 -5.66 -9.23 -10.88
N LYS A 196 -4.88 -10.30 -10.64
CA LYS A 196 -4.93 -11.53 -11.43
C LYS A 196 -6.28 -12.25 -11.34
N LEU A 197 -6.90 -12.29 -10.16
CA LEU A 197 -8.22 -12.89 -9.96
C LEU A 197 -9.34 -11.99 -10.50
N ILE A 198 -9.21 -10.67 -10.34
CA ILE A 198 -10.12 -9.69 -10.96
C ILE A 198 -10.09 -9.84 -12.47
N ALA A 199 -8.90 -9.94 -13.08
CA ALA A 199 -8.73 -10.14 -14.51
C ALA A 199 -9.43 -11.41 -15.00
N ARG A 200 -9.26 -12.53 -14.28
CA ARG A 200 -9.91 -13.80 -14.61
C ARG A 200 -11.42 -13.71 -14.48
N GLN A 201 -11.93 -13.08 -13.41
CA GLN A 201 -13.37 -12.99 -13.16
C GLN A 201 -14.07 -12.07 -14.16
N LEU A 202 -13.41 -11.01 -14.59
CA LEU A 202 -13.96 -10.05 -15.54
C LEU A 202 -13.61 -10.38 -17.01
N ASN A 203 -12.85 -11.43 -17.26
CA ASN A 203 -12.32 -11.82 -18.56
C ASN A 203 -11.53 -10.68 -19.24
N LEU A 204 -10.61 -10.07 -18.48
CA LEU A 204 -9.72 -9.00 -18.92
C LEU A 204 -8.26 -9.44 -18.80
N SER A 205 -7.34 -8.68 -19.43
CA SER A 205 -5.92 -8.79 -19.14
C SER A 205 -5.61 -8.22 -17.75
N VAL A 206 -4.53 -8.71 -17.11
CA VAL A 206 -4.08 -8.18 -15.83
C VAL A 206 -3.69 -6.70 -15.96
N GLU A 207 -3.10 -6.31 -17.09
CA GLU A 207 -2.72 -4.95 -17.40
C GLU A 207 -3.94 -4.03 -17.48
N THR A 208 -5.00 -4.43 -18.20
CA THR A 208 -6.27 -3.69 -18.24
C THR A 208 -6.88 -3.52 -16.84
N VAL A 209 -6.77 -4.53 -15.98
CA VAL A 209 -7.22 -4.42 -14.60
C VAL A 209 -6.37 -3.43 -13.81
N LYS A 210 -5.04 -3.41 -13.99
CA LYS A 210 -4.16 -2.42 -13.36
C LYS A 210 -4.56 -0.99 -13.76
N ASP A 211 -4.88 -0.76 -15.03
CA ASP A 211 -5.35 0.54 -15.51
C ASP A 211 -6.67 0.95 -14.84
N HIS A 212 -7.62 0.02 -14.75
CA HIS A 212 -8.88 0.28 -14.06
C HIS A 212 -8.67 0.54 -12.56
N VAL A 213 -7.83 -0.24 -11.89
CA VAL A 213 -7.47 -0.02 -10.48
C VAL A 213 -6.84 1.35 -10.29
N ALA A 214 -5.88 1.74 -11.14
CA ALA A 214 -5.25 3.05 -11.08
C ALA A 214 -6.27 4.19 -11.28
N ALA A 215 -7.22 4.02 -12.20
CA ALA A 215 -8.29 4.99 -12.43
C ALA A 215 -9.23 5.10 -11.21
N VAL A 216 -9.61 3.97 -10.61
CA VAL A 216 -10.44 3.91 -9.40
C VAL A 216 -9.76 4.59 -8.21
N LEU A 217 -8.47 4.29 -7.97
CA LEU A 217 -7.72 4.90 -6.87
C LEU A 217 -7.60 6.41 -7.04
N ARG A 218 -7.36 6.89 -8.27
CA ARG A 218 -7.36 8.33 -8.59
C ARG A 218 -8.73 8.98 -8.37
N ALA A 219 -9.81 8.33 -8.78
CA ALA A 219 -11.17 8.85 -8.56
C ALA A 219 -11.54 8.94 -7.07
N LEU A 220 -11.04 8.02 -6.25
CA LEU A 220 -11.16 8.03 -4.79
C LEU A 220 -10.18 8.98 -4.11
N ASN A 221 -9.24 9.59 -4.86
CA ASN A 221 -8.14 10.41 -4.35
C ASN A 221 -7.30 9.69 -3.28
N VAL A 222 -6.98 8.42 -3.52
CA VAL A 222 -6.17 7.59 -2.63
C VAL A 222 -5.01 6.95 -3.38
N SER A 223 -3.92 6.67 -2.68
CA SER A 223 -2.70 6.11 -3.27
C SER A 223 -2.59 4.59 -3.12
N SER A 224 -3.48 3.94 -2.37
CA SER A 224 -3.41 2.50 -2.16
C SER A 224 -4.78 1.84 -2.08
N ARG A 225 -4.78 0.53 -2.35
CA ARG A 225 -5.93 -0.34 -2.20
C ARG A 225 -6.51 -0.31 -0.78
N THR A 226 -5.67 -0.30 0.24
CA THR A 226 -6.07 -0.23 1.64
C THR A 226 -6.78 1.08 1.93
N GLN A 227 -6.23 2.19 1.45
CA GLN A 227 -6.88 3.50 1.57
C GLN A 227 -8.21 3.54 0.82
N ALA A 228 -8.34 2.87 -0.34
CA ALA A 228 -9.61 2.77 -1.07
C ALA A 228 -10.67 2.04 -0.24
N VAL A 229 -10.31 0.93 0.42
CA VAL A 229 -11.23 0.20 1.31
C VAL A 229 -11.69 1.09 2.46
N LEU A 230 -10.78 1.82 3.10
CA LEU A 230 -11.11 2.74 4.18
C LEU A 230 -11.99 3.90 3.71
N ALA A 231 -11.65 4.53 2.58
CA ALA A 231 -12.41 5.64 2.02
C ALA A 231 -13.86 5.22 1.69
N VAL A 232 -14.04 4.08 1.01
CA VAL A 232 -15.38 3.56 0.69
C VAL A 232 -16.14 3.16 1.96
N SER A 233 -15.46 2.58 2.95
CA SER A 233 -16.07 2.24 4.24
C SER A 233 -16.63 3.49 4.95
N GLN A 234 -15.90 4.60 4.91
CA GLN A 234 -16.36 5.89 5.47
C GLN A 234 -17.56 6.47 4.69
N MET A 235 -17.53 6.38 3.34
CA MET A 235 -18.63 6.82 2.49
C MET A 235 -19.91 6.02 2.76
N THR A 236 -19.80 4.71 3.02
CA THR A 236 -20.95 3.83 3.28
C THR A 236 -21.51 3.96 4.70
N GLN A 237 -20.69 4.32 5.69
CA GLN A 237 -21.15 4.58 7.05
C GLN A 237 -21.97 5.88 7.17
N GLY A 238 -21.74 6.84 6.26
CA GLY A 238 -22.54 8.07 6.15
C GLY A 238 -23.88 7.90 5.45
N GLN A 239 -24.11 6.80 4.72
CA GLN A 239 -25.36 6.47 4.02
C GLN A 239 -25.65 4.98 4.26
N GLY A 240 -26.62 4.66 5.11
CA GLY A 240 -26.97 3.28 5.49
C GLY A 240 -26.87 2.24 4.35
N GLY A 241 -25.88 1.38 4.46
CA GLY A 241 -25.79 0.04 3.92
C GLY A 241 -25.89 -0.16 2.42
N PHE A 242 -24.74 -0.23 1.74
CA PHE A 242 -24.67 -0.75 0.37
C PHE A 242 -23.77 -2.00 0.32
N PHE A 243 -24.29 -3.13 0.81
CA PHE A 243 -23.82 -4.45 0.40
C PHE A 243 -24.98 -5.18 -0.26
N PRO A 244 -24.85 -5.65 -1.50
CA PRO A 244 -25.83 -6.57 -2.07
C PRO A 244 -25.86 -7.83 -1.20
N ARG A 245 -26.98 -8.11 -0.56
CA ARG A 245 -27.23 -9.35 0.19
C ARG A 245 -26.97 -10.52 -0.76
N ARG A 246 -26.11 -11.43 -0.34
CA ARG A 246 -25.92 -12.74 -0.97
C ARG A 246 -27.29 -13.39 -1.13
N PRO A 247 -27.68 -13.88 -2.32
CA PRO A 247 -28.92 -14.62 -2.45
C PRO A 247 -28.89 -15.87 -1.57
N PRO A 248 -30.02 -16.26 -0.97
CA PRO A 248 -30.08 -17.47 -0.18
C PRO A 248 -29.78 -18.68 -1.06
N THR A 249 -28.86 -19.52 -0.64
CA THR A 249 -28.64 -20.85 -1.20
C THR A 249 -29.94 -21.63 -1.09
N ALA A 250 -30.54 -21.96 -2.22
CA ALA A 250 -31.67 -22.89 -2.25
C ALA A 250 -31.20 -24.27 -1.77
N ALA A 251 -31.96 -24.85 -0.88
CA ALA A 251 -31.81 -26.19 -0.35
C ALA A 251 -32.04 -27.24 -1.44
#